data_fa3dac54e78b03afc1f24bc156e08fbc
#
_entry.id   fa3dac54e78b03afc1f24bc156e08fbc
#
_cell.length_a   1.000
_cell.length_b   1.000
_cell.length_c   1.000
_cell.angle_alpha   90.00
_cell.angle_beta   90.00
_cell.angle_gamma   90.00
#
_symmetry.space_group_name_H-M   'P 1'
#
loop_
_entity.id
_entity.type
_entity.pdbx_description
1 polymer ?
#
loop_
_entity_poly.entity_id
_entity_poly.type
_entity_poly.pdbx_seq_one_letter_code
_entity_poly.pdbx_strand_id
1 'polypeptide(L)'
;WFFKISDYSEELLTAIDNLDNWPAKVKLMQANWIGKSRGLQFSFSLVDGPAGHDRVEVYTTRPDTLMGASFVGISYDHPLAKELERDNAEVAAFNADCRKGGTTAAELETAEKKGYDTGLTVRHPFDTSWELPVYIANFVMMDYGTGAIFGCPAHDVRDFEFATKYGLPIIATFLPSADADPRLTEAYVPMKSEKVTYVKGFAGEVDQTGDDAIDAAIAFCEENGVGHGVTKFRLRDWGLSRQRFWGTPIPVVHCETCGAVPERKENLPIELPYDVTFDVPGNPLDRHPTWRNCQCPKCGADAQRETDTMDTFVDSSWYYARFTSPNAATPTDM
;
A
#
# COMPACT_ATOMS: atom_id res chain seq x y z
N TRP A 1 8.85 -8.70 14.46
CA TRP A 1 7.88 -7.97 15.28
C TRP A 1 7.51 -6.66 14.66
N PHE A 2 6.25 -6.27 14.85
CA PHE A 2 5.70 -5.03 14.32
C PHE A 2 4.90 -4.31 15.39
N PHE A 3 5.01 -3.00 15.42
CA PHE A 3 4.02 -2.17 16.10
C PHE A 3 2.89 -1.86 15.12
N LYS A 4 1.65 -2.14 15.51
CA LYS A 4 0.43 -1.89 14.74
C LYS A 4 0.06 -0.41 14.73
N ILE A 5 0.97 0.43 14.25
CA ILE A 5 0.74 1.89 14.22
C ILE A 5 -0.31 2.27 13.18
N SER A 6 -0.56 1.43 12.19
CA SER A 6 -1.62 1.65 11.19
C SER A 6 -3.02 1.66 11.80
N ASP A 7 -3.24 0.94 12.91
CA ASP A 7 -4.53 0.95 13.65
C ASP A 7 -4.86 2.34 14.23
N TYR A 8 -3.86 3.19 14.41
CA TYR A 8 -3.99 4.54 14.96
C TYR A 8 -3.99 5.65 13.89
N SER A 9 -4.03 5.30 12.61
CA SER A 9 -3.87 6.26 11.50
C SER A 9 -4.84 7.44 11.58
N GLU A 10 -6.13 7.21 11.82
CA GLU A 10 -7.14 8.25 11.93
C GLU A 10 -6.92 9.12 13.19
N GLU A 11 -6.63 8.48 14.33
CA GLU A 11 -6.35 9.17 15.59
C GLU A 11 -5.11 10.07 15.46
N LEU A 12 -4.03 9.55 14.87
CA LEU A 12 -2.79 10.29 14.64
C LEU A 12 -3.03 11.49 13.71
N LEU A 13 -3.81 11.32 12.65
CA LEU A 13 -4.12 12.39 11.71
C LEU A 13 -4.92 13.50 12.40
N THR A 14 -5.95 13.15 13.16
CA THR A 14 -6.78 14.10 13.93
C THR A 14 -5.96 14.80 15.01
N ALA A 15 -5.03 14.08 15.68
CA ALA A 15 -4.19 14.66 16.71
C ALA A 15 -3.24 15.76 16.19
N ILE A 16 -2.87 15.74 14.90
CA ILE A 16 -2.04 16.78 14.28
C ILE A 16 -2.72 18.17 14.37
N ASP A 17 -4.05 18.21 14.27
CA ASP A 17 -4.79 19.47 14.33
C ASP A 17 -4.65 20.17 15.70
N ASN A 18 -4.46 19.39 16.76
CA ASN A 18 -4.29 19.88 18.13
C ASN A 18 -2.84 20.28 18.49
N LEU A 19 -1.91 20.18 17.55
CA LEU A 19 -0.50 20.56 17.75
C LEU A 19 -0.26 22.04 17.40
N ASP A 20 -0.85 22.96 18.17
CA ASP A 20 -0.86 24.40 17.85
C ASP A 20 0.54 25.01 17.70
N ASN A 21 1.52 24.53 18.46
CA ASN A 21 2.89 25.03 18.46
C ASN A 21 3.77 24.40 17.36
N TRP A 22 3.24 23.48 16.56
CA TRP A 22 4.00 22.86 15.48
C TRP A 22 3.96 23.70 14.20
N PRO A 23 5.10 23.84 13.49
CA PRO A 23 5.12 24.54 12.21
C PRO A 23 4.17 23.87 11.19
N ALA A 24 3.43 24.68 10.44
CA ALA A 24 2.46 24.18 9.45
C ALA A 24 3.09 23.20 8.44
N LYS A 25 4.34 23.44 8.02
CA LYS A 25 5.09 22.54 7.12
C LYS A 25 5.29 21.15 7.74
N VAL A 26 5.56 21.08 9.05
CA VAL A 26 5.76 19.79 9.75
C VAL A 26 4.44 19.06 9.88
N LYS A 27 3.35 19.75 10.24
CA LYS A 27 2.01 19.17 10.25
C LYS A 27 1.64 18.58 8.89
N LEU A 28 1.86 19.31 7.81
CA LEU A 28 1.61 18.84 6.45
C LEU A 28 2.45 17.61 6.10
N MET A 29 3.74 17.59 6.46
CA MET A 29 4.62 16.43 6.24
C MET A 29 4.10 15.19 6.97
N GLN A 30 3.64 15.32 8.23
CA GLN A 30 3.06 14.22 9.00
C GLN A 30 1.75 13.74 8.41
N ALA A 31 0.84 14.64 8.02
CA ALA A 31 -0.41 14.29 7.36
C ALA A 31 -0.16 13.54 6.05
N ASN A 32 0.79 13.99 5.24
CA ASN A 32 1.19 13.32 4.01
C ASN A 32 1.84 11.95 4.25
N TRP A 33 2.58 11.80 5.36
CA TRP A 33 3.16 10.51 5.75
C TRP A 33 2.08 9.50 6.15
N ILE A 34 1.10 9.92 6.96
CA ILE A 34 -0.07 9.10 7.32
C ILE A 34 -0.88 8.78 6.06
N GLY A 35 -1.07 9.76 5.19
CA GLY A 35 -1.55 9.62 3.83
C GLY A 35 -2.95 9.03 3.73
N LYS A 36 -3.94 9.69 4.35
CA LYS A 36 -5.35 9.33 4.21
C LYS A 36 -5.79 9.54 2.76
N SER A 37 -6.39 8.51 2.18
CA SER A 37 -7.02 8.58 0.86
C SER A 37 -8.40 7.97 0.89
N ARG A 38 -9.37 8.63 0.25
CA ARG A 38 -10.70 8.09 -0.01
C ARG A 38 -10.77 7.67 -1.46
N GLY A 39 -11.35 6.52 -1.72
CA GLY A 39 -11.51 5.98 -3.05
C GLY A 39 -12.68 5.02 -3.13
N LEU A 40 -12.86 4.41 -4.29
CA LEU A 40 -13.88 3.42 -4.58
C LEU A 40 -13.25 2.05 -4.72
N GLN A 41 -13.84 1.04 -4.10
CA GLN A 41 -13.55 -0.37 -4.33
C GLN A 41 -14.73 -1.00 -5.04
N PHE A 42 -14.48 -1.64 -6.17
CA PHE A 42 -15.50 -2.25 -7.01
C PHE A 42 -14.90 -3.37 -7.86
N SER A 43 -15.75 -4.10 -8.59
CA SER A 43 -15.27 -5.18 -9.47
C SER A 43 -15.79 -5.03 -10.89
N PHE A 44 -14.91 -5.29 -11.85
CA PHE A 44 -15.29 -5.56 -13.23
C PHE A 44 -15.66 -7.04 -13.39
N SER A 45 -16.70 -7.36 -14.15
CA SER A 45 -17.02 -8.74 -14.52
C SER A 45 -16.08 -9.22 -15.61
N LEU A 46 -15.39 -10.32 -15.38
CA LEU A 46 -14.47 -10.93 -16.36
C LEU A 46 -15.28 -11.72 -17.40
N VAL A 47 -14.94 -11.57 -18.68
CA VAL A 47 -15.57 -12.30 -19.79
C VAL A 47 -14.71 -13.54 -20.07
N ASP A 48 -15.35 -14.70 -20.08
CA ASP A 48 -14.73 -16.00 -20.39
C ASP A 48 -13.42 -16.29 -19.63
N GLY A 49 -13.37 -15.85 -18.35
CA GLY A 49 -12.21 -16.04 -17.50
C GLY A 49 -11.97 -17.52 -17.11
N PRO A 50 -10.76 -17.84 -16.65
CA PRO A 50 -10.46 -19.17 -16.11
C PRO A 50 -11.37 -19.53 -14.93
N ALA A 51 -11.58 -20.83 -14.70
CA ALA A 51 -12.42 -21.32 -13.59
C ALA A 51 -11.97 -20.73 -12.25
N GLY A 52 -12.93 -20.16 -11.51
CA GLY A 52 -12.67 -19.49 -10.23
C GLY A 52 -12.31 -17.98 -10.35
N HIS A 53 -12.25 -17.45 -11.55
CA HIS A 53 -12.03 -16.02 -11.82
C HIS A 53 -13.19 -15.46 -12.63
N ASP A 54 -14.19 -14.90 -11.97
CA ASP A 54 -15.38 -14.29 -12.57
C ASP A 54 -15.35 -12.75 -12.59
N ARG A 55 -14.40 -12.16 -11.87
CA ARG A 55 -14.27 -10.71 -11.69
C ARG A 55 -12.84 -10.30 -11.42
N VAL A 56 -12.55 -9.01 -11.68
CA VAL A 56 -11.32 -8.33 -11.28
C VAL A 56 -11.69 -7.19 -10.33
N GLU A 57 -11.26 -7.29 -9.08
CA GLU A 57 -11.51 -6.25 -8.07
C GLU A 57 -10.47 -5.14 -8.18
N VAL A 58 -10.94 -3.89 -8.17
CA VAL A 58 -10.12 -2.68 -8.33
C VAL A 58 -10.38 -1.71 -7.18
N TYR A 59 -9.30 -1.07 -6.72
CA TYR A 59 -9.39 0.11 -5.87
C TYR A 59 -8.83 1.32 -6.62
N THR A 60 -9.58 2.42 -6.62
CA THR A 60 -9.15 3.68 -7.25
C THR A 60 -9.38 4.89 -6.35
N THR A 61 -8.47 5.86 -6.39
CA THR A 61 -8.63 7.18 -5.77
C THR A 61 -9.20 8.21 -6.77
N ARG A 62 -9.49 7.78 -8.01
CA ARG A 62 -10.04 8.60 -9.08
C ARG A 62 -11.26 7.92 -9.73
N PRO A 63 -12.31 7.57 -8.94
CA PRO A 63 -13.53 6.96 -9.49
C PRO A 63 -14.24 7.88 -10.48
N ASP A 64 -14.04 9.17 -10.37
CA ASP A 64 -14.55 10.20 -11.29
C ASP A 64 -14.09 10.01 -12.74
N THR A 65 -13.00 9.26 -12.97
CA THR A 65 -12.46 8.97 -14.29
C THR A 65 -12.92 7.63 -14.88
N LEU A 66 -13.77 6.87 -14.19
CA LEU A 66 -14.20 5.53 -14.61
C LEU A 66 -14.87 5.52 -16.01
N MET A 67 -15.59 6.59 -16.37
CA MET A 67 -16.20 6.73 -17.70
C MET A 67 -15.19 7.02 -18.84
N GLY A 68 -13.89 7.06 -18.51
CA GLY A 68 -12.78 7.15 -19.45
C GLY A 68 -11.87 5.93 -19.40
N ALA A 69 -12.33 4.83 -18.78
CA ALA A 69 -11.57 3.60 -18.67
C ALA A 69 -11.23 3.05 -20.06
N SER A 70 -10.00 2.61 -20.25
CA SER A 70 -9.46 2.16 -21.53
C SER A 70 -8.96 0.72 -21.48
N PHE A 71 -8.46 0.29 -20.34
CA PHE A 71 -8.01 -1.06 -20.07
C PHE A 71 -8.08 -1.37 -18.56
N VAL A 72 -7.96 -2.63 -18.22
CA VAL A 72 -7.69 -3.08 -16.86
C VAL A 72 -6.28 -3.64 -16.80
N GLY A 73 -5.45 -3.11 -15.89
CA GLY A 73 -4.11 -3.59 -15.63
C GLY A 73 -4.09 -4.42 -14.35
N ILE A 74 -3.49 -5.60 -14.40
CA ILE A 74 -3.24 -6.44 -13.23
C ILE A 74 -1.75 -6.62 -12.98
N SER A 75 -1.37 -6.77 -11.72
CA SER A 75 0.00 -7.11 -11.32
C SER A 75 0.40 -8.48 -11.88
N TYR A 76 1.67 -8.65 -12.20
CA TYR A 76 2.26 -9.94 -12.55
C TYR A 76 2.16 -10.98 -11.40
N ASP A 77 1.92 -10.55 -10.16
CA ASP A 77 1.67 -11.41 -9.01
C ASP A 77 0.18 -11.53 -8.62
N HIS A 78 -0.72 -10.91 -9.39
CA HIS A 78 -2.16 -11.05 -9.20
C HIS A 78 -2.60 -12.53 -9.35
N PRO A 79 -3.59 -13.03 -8.57
CA PRO A 79 -4.07 -14.42 -8.69
C PRO A 79 -4.42 -14.83 -10.12
N LEU A 80 -5.10 -13.98 -10.88
CA LEU A 80 -5.42 -14.22 -12.28
C LEU A 80 -4.16 -14.35 -13.16
N ALA A 81 -3.15 -13.49 -12.94
CA ALA A 81 -1.90 -13.57 -13.69
C ALA A 81 -1.11 -14.85 -13.39
N LYS A 82 -1.14 -15.30 -12.13
CA LYS A 82 -0.54 -16.58 -11.71
C LYS A 82 -1.28 -17.79 -12.29
N GLU A 83 -2.59 -17.71 -12.45
CA GLU A 83 -3.37 -18.76 -13.10
C GLU A 83 -3.00 -18.87 -14.59
N LEU A 84 -2.98 -17.74 -15.29
CA LEU A 84 -2.59 -17.69 -16.71
C LEU A 84 -1.14 -18.13 -16.95
N GLU A 85 -0.24 -17.88 -16.00
CA GLU A 85 1.17 -18.28 -16.05
C GLU A 85 1.36 -19.80 -16.12
N ARG A 86 0.43 -20.61 -15.55
CA ARG A 86 0.54 -22.08 -15.50
C ARG A 86 0.49 -22.73 -16.87
N ASP A 87 -0.36 -22.20 -17.72
CA ASP A 87 -0.67 -22.83 -19.01
C ASP A 87 -0.13 -22.03 -20.22
N ASN A 88 0.53 -20.87 -19.96
CA ASN A 88 1.04 -20.01 -21.00
C ASN A 88 2.51 -19.62 -20.71
N ALA A 89 3.43 -20.18 -21.54
CA ALA A 89 4.86 -19.94 -21.39
C ALA A 89 5.28 -18.47 -21.65
N GLU A 90 4.54 -17.73 -22.50
CA GLU A 90 4.82 -16.33 -22.77
C GLU A 90 4.43 -15.46 -21.55
N VAL A 91 3.29 -15.74 -20.91
CA VAL A 91 2.89 -15.12 -19.64
C VAL A 91 3.93 -15.41 -18.57
N ALA A 92 4.38 -16.66 -18.45
CA ALA A 92 5.41 -17.05 -17.49
C ALA A 92 6.73 -16.27 -17.70
N ALA A 93 7.16 -16.13 -18.95
CA ALA A 93 8.35 -15.37 -19.32
C ALA A 93 8.21 -13.88 -18.98
N PHE A 94 7.06 -13.28 -19.31
CA PHE A 94 6.77 -11.88 -19.01
C PHE A 94 6.73 -11.61 -17.50
N ASN A 95 6.02 -12.43 -16.74
CA ASN A 95 5.95 -12.32 -15.28
C ASN A 95 7.33 -12.48 -14.63
N ALA A 96 8.14 -13.43 -15.12
CA ALA A 96 9.52 -13.62 -14.63
C ALA A 96 10.42 -12.41 -14.94
N ASP A 97 10.23 -11.74 -16.08
CA ASP A 97 10.96 -10.50 -16.41
C ASP A 97 10.52 -9.34 -15.50
N CYS A 98 9.22 -9.20 -15.26
CA CYS A 98 8.70 -8.20 -14.32
C CYS A 98 9.25 -8.38 -12.89
N ARG A 99 9.34 -9.62 -12.40
CA ARG A 99 9.90 -9.92 -11.06
C ARG A 99 11.40 -9.60 -10.94
N LYS A 100 12.15 -9.53 -12.04
CA LYS A 100 13.57 -9.11 -12.05
C LYS A 100 13.74 -7.59 -12.06
N GLY A 101 12.71 -6.86 -12.44
CA GLY A 101 12.69 -5.40 -12.44
C GLY A 101 12.76 -4.83 -11.03
N GLY A 102 12.98 -3.52 -10.93
CA GLY A 102 12.93 -2.81 -9.65
C GLY A 102 11.56 -2.92 -8.99
N THR A 103 11.55 -3.02 -7.66
CA THR A 103 10.32 -3.12 -6.85
C THR A 103 9.98 -1.81 -6.14
N THR A 104 10.83 -0.80 -6.24
CA THR A 104 10.57 0.51 -5.61
C THR A 104 9.69 1.38 -6.51
N ALA A 105 8.82 2.19 -5.90
CA ALA A 105 7.96 3.12 -6.63
C ALA A 105 8.74 4.06 -7.57
N ALA A 106 9.92 4.53 -7.14
CA ALA A 106 10.77 5.41 -7.93
C ALA A 106 11.36 4.72 -9.17
N GLU A 107 11.76 3.46 -9.08
CA GLU A 107 12.26 2.68 -10.22
C GLU A 107 11.13 2.41 -11.22
N LEU A 108 9.93 2.09 -10.74
CA LEU A 108 8.76 1.84 -11.57
C LEU A 108 8.25 3.12 -12.26
N GLU A 109 8.42 4.28 -11.64
CA GLU A 109 8.04 5.56 -12.22
C GLU A 109 8.87 5.91 -13.47
N THR A 110 10.16 5.62 -13.43
CA THR A 110 11.11 5.90 -14.53
C THR A 110 11.25 4.78 -15.55
N ALA A 111 10.81 3.55 -15.21
CA ALA A 111 10.90 2.41 -16.12
C ALA A 111 9.93 2.52 -17.29
N GLU A 112 10.31 1.97 -18.43
CA GLU A 112 9.42 1.80 -19.59
C GLU A 112 8.18 1.00 -19.19
N LYS A 113 6.98 1.52 -19.53
CA LYS A 113 5.72 0.84 -19.26
C LYS A 113 5.54 -0.32 -20.25
N LYS A 114 5.50 -1.55 -19.69
CA LYS A 114 5.31 -2.79 -20.46
C LYS A 114 4.07 -3.52 -19.99
N GLY A 115 3.37 -4.13 -20.93
CA GLY A 115 2.20 -4.97 -20.65
C GLY A 115 2.17 -6.18 -21.56
N TYR A 116 1.55 -7.25 -21.06
CA TYR A 116 1.20 -8.43 -21.81
C TYR A 116 -0.32 -8.47 -21.95
N ASP A 117 -0.82 -8.46 -23.19
CA ASP A 117 -2.24 -8.64 -23.46
C ASP A 117 -2.65 -10.08 -23.17
N THR A 118 -3.54 -10.27 -22.21
CA THR A 118 -3.98 -11.60 -21.78
C THR A 118 -4.97 -12.24 -22.76
N GLY A 119 -5.52 -11.47 -23.70
CA GLY A 119 -6.63 -11.87 -24.55
C GLY A 119 -7.99 -11.93 -23.81
N LEU A 120 -8.02 -11.65 -22.51
CA LEU A 120 -9.25 -11.57 -21.72
C LEU A 120 -9.81 -10.14 -21.76
N THR A 121 -11.13 -10.02 -21.60
CA THR A 121 -11.80 -8.74 -21.46
C THR A 121 -12.63 -8.69 -20.17
N VAL A 122 -12.91 -7.49 -19.71
CA VAL A 122 -13.88 -7.23 -18.62
C VAL A 122 -14.95 -6.28 -19.11
N ARG A 123 -16.17 -6.38 -18.56
CA ARG A 123 -17.28 -5.49 -18.87
C ARG A 123 -17.28 -4.27 -17.97
N HIS A 124 -17.50 -3.10 -18.59
CA HIS A 124 -17.65 -1.86 -17.85
C HIS A 124 -18.89 -1.92 -16.94
N PRO A 125 -18.84 -1.50 -15.67
CA PRO A 125 -19.93 -1.73 -14.70
C PRO A 125 -21.23 -1.01 -15.06
N PHE A 126 -21.19 0.07 -15.84
CA PHE A 126 -22.35 0.87 -16.24
C PHE A 126 -22.73 0.70 -17.73
N ASP A 127 -21.92 -0.01 -18.51
CA ASP A 127 -22.22 -0.32 -19.90
C ASP A 127 -21.68 -1.70 -20.24
N THR A 128 -22.53 -2.72 -20.17
CA THR A 128 -22.15 -4.11 -20.42
C THR A 128 -21.77 -4.41 -21.87
N SER A 129 -22.03 -3.49 -22.79
CA SER A 129 -21.55 -3.57 -24.18
C SER A 129 -20.14 -3.05 -24.36
N TRP A 130 -19.61 -2.35 -23.36
CA TRP A 130 -18.26 -1.80 -23.35
C TRP A 130 -17.30 -2.77 -22.67
N GLU A 131 -16.53 -3.47 -23.47
CA GLU A 131 -15.51 -4.38 -23.00
C GLU A 131 -14.14 -3.71 -23.01
N LEU A 132 -13.37 -3.95 -21.95
CA LEU A 132 -12.02 -3.42 -21.75
C LEU A 132 -11.02 -4.58 -21.76
N PRO A 133 -9.89 -4.49 -22.47
CA PRO A 133 -8.87 -5.53 -22.46
C PRO A 133 -8.18 -5.60 -21.09
N VAL A 134 -7.77 -6.80 -20.69
CA VAL A 134 -7.01 -7.06 -19.48
C VAL A 134 -5.53 -7.25 -19.81
N TYR A 135 -4.67 -6.42 -19.25
CA TYR A 135 -3.22 -6.50 -19.39
C TYR A 135 -2.56 -6.92 -18.09
N ILE A 136 -1.56 -7.79 -18.15
CA ILE A 136 -0.57 -7.88 -17.07
C ILE A 136 0.42 -6.74 -17.29
N ALA A 137 0.59 -5.85 -16.30
CA ALA A 137 1.39 -4.63 -16.47
C ALA A 137 2.49 -4.52 -15.40
N ASN A 138 3.71 -4.18 -15.84
CA ASN A 138 4.89 -4.13 -14.96
C ASN A 138 4.85 -2.99 -13.93
N PHE A 139 3.97 -2.02 -14.08
CA PHE A 139 3.82 -0.87 -13.19
C PHE A 139 2.64 -1.00 -12.21
N VAL A 140 1.89 -2.11 -12.24
CA VAL A 140 0.82 -2.42 -11.28
C VAL A 140 1.38 -3.31 -10.18
N MET A 141 1.32 -2.83 -8.94
CA MET A 141 1.89 -3.52 -7.76
C MET A 141 0.81 -4.21 -6.95
N MET A 142 1.14 -5.39 -6.38
CA MET A 142 0.21 -6.15 -5.51
C MET A 142 -0.07 -5.46 -4.18
N ASP A 143 0.88 -4.73 -3.63
CA ASP A 143 0.76 -4.05 -2.34
C ASP A 143 0.06 -2.68 -2.43
N TYR A 144 -0.39 -2.30 -3.63
CA TYR A 144 -1.24 -1.13 -3.84
C TYR A 144 -2.66 -1.56 -4.25
N GLY A 145 -3.62 -1.32 -3.35
CA GLY A 145 -5.03 -1.64 -3.61
C GLY A 145 -5.33 -3.14 -3.57
N THR A 146 -5.75 -3.67 -4.70
CA THR A 146 -6.11 -5.09 -4.94
C THR A 146 -5.12 -5.79 -5.87
N GLY A 147 -4.07 -5.10 -6.30
CA GLY A 147 -3.17 -5.58 -7.34
C GLY A 147 -3.75 -5.45 -8.75
N ALA A 148 -4.83 -4.67 -8.89
CA ALA A 148 -5.45 -4.33 -10.16
C ALA A 148 -5.88 -2.86 -10.21
N ILE A 149 -5.83 -2.26 -11.39
CA ILE A 149 -6.26 -0.90 -11.70
C ILE A 149 -7.13 -0.89 -12.95
N PHE A 150 -7.95 0.13 -13.14
CA PHE A 150 -8.35 0.50 -14.49
C PHE A 150 -7.50 1.68 -14.97
N GLY A 151 -7.11 1.67 -16.22
CA GLY A 151 -6.36 2.77 -16.83
C GLY A 151 -7.29 3.83 -17.40
N CYS A 152 -7.02 5.10 -17.05
CA CYS A 152 -7.67 6.25 -17.67
C CYS A 152 -6.62 7.16 -18.34
N PRO A 153 -6.22 6.86 -19.58
CA PRO A 153 -5.12 7.53 -20.28
C PRO A 153 -5.25 9.05 -20.38
N ALA A 154 -6.47 9.55 -20.48
CA ALA A 154 -6.70 10.98 -20.58
C ALA A 154 -6.25 11.76 -19.31
N HIS A 155 -6.17 11.08 -18.15
CA HIS A 155 -6.01 11.73 -16.84
C HIS A 155 -4.93 11.10 -15.93
N ASP A 156 -4.09 10.21 -16.50
CA ASP A 156 -2.90 9.65 -15.84
C ASP A 156 -1.76 9.52 -16.86
N VAL A 157 -0.59 10.04 -16.51
CA VAL A 157 0.57 10.08 -17.43
C VAL A 157 1.05 8.67 -17.79
N ARG A 158 1.07 7.74 -16.81
CA ARG A 158 1.52 6.35 -17.03
C ARG A 158 0.55 5.61 -17.95
N ASP A 159 -0.74 5.82 -17.71
CA ASP A 159 -1.79 5.21 -18.53
C ASP A 159 -1.78 5.78 -19.95
N PHE A 160 -1.47 7.08 -20.10
CA PHE A 160 -1.33 7.74 -21.41
C PHE A 160 -0.17 7.16 -22.22
N GLU A 161 1.00 7.02 -21.60
CA GLU A 161 2.17 6.38 -22.23
C GLU A 161 1.85 4.94 -22.65
N PHE A 162 1.20 4.19 -21.75
CA PHE A 162 0.80 2.81 -22.00
C PHE A 162 -0.21 2.71 -23.14
N ALA A 163 -1.28 3.48 -23.09
CA ALA A 163 -2.32 3.48 -24.12
C ALA A 163 -1.78 3.90 -25.49
N THR A 164 -0.93 4.90 -25.53
CA THR A 164 -0.26 5.34 -26.78
C THR A 164 0.58 4.21 -27.37
N LYS A 165 1.35 3.52 -26.54
CA LYS A 165 2.21 2.40 -26.97
C LYS A 165 1.41 1.21 -27.51
N TYR A 166 0.29 0.88 -26.89
CA TYR A 166 -0.53 -0.29 -27.25
C TYR A 166 -1.74 0.05 -28.14
N GLY A 167 -1.89 1.32 -28.57
CA GLY A 167 -2.96 1.76 -29.46
C GLY A 167 -4.35 1.70 -28.81
N LEU A 168 -4.43 1.90 -27.48
CA LEU A 168 -5.68 1.87 -26.73
C LEU A 168 -6.42 3.22 -26.80
N PRO A 169 -7.76 3.25 -26.62
CA PRO A 169 -8.52 4.49 -26.65
C PRO A 169 -8.09 5.49 -25.58
N ILE A 170 -8.07 6.77 -25.90
CA ILE A 170 -7.84 7.88 -24.95
C ILE A 170 -9.15 8.69 -24.87
N ILE A 171 -9.87 8.55 -23.75
CA ILE A 171 -11.21 9.08 -23.58
C ILE A 171 -11.19 10.10 -22.44
N ALA A 172 -11.37 11.38 -22.76
CA ALA A 172 -11.46 12.44 -21.76
C ALA A 172 -12.78 12.33 -20.98
N THR A 173 -12.71 12.40 -19.64
CA THR A 173 -13.87 12.53 -18.76
C THR A 173 -14.10 13.98 -18.33
N PHE A 174 -13.05 14.78 -18.31
CA PHE A 174 -13.11 16.21 -18.08
C PHE A 174 -12.06 16.97 -18.91
N LEU A 175 -12.29 18.25 -19.09
CA LEU A 175 -11.48 19.16 -19.89
C LEU A 175 -11.22 20.47 -19.12
N PRO A 176 -10.22 21.26 -19.51
CA PRO A 176 -10.00 22.60 -18.92
C PRO A 176 -11.21 23.54 -19.05
N SER A 177 -12.00 23.38 -20.11
CA SER A 177 -13.24 24.12 -20.36
C SER A 177 -14.12 23.32 -21.32
N ALA A 178 -15.40 23.66 -21.42
CA ALA A 178 -16.36 23.02 -22.33
C ALA A 178 -15.98 23.13 -23.82
N ASP A 179 -15.25 24.16 -24.19
CA ASP A 179 -14.83 24.43 -25.58
C ASP A 179 -13.47 23.80 -25.94
N ALA A 180 -12.81 23.13 -24.98
CA ALA A 180 -11.50 22.48 -25.20
C ALA A 180 -11.61 21.25 -26.13
N ASP A 181 -10.58 21.01 -26.95
CA ASP A 181 -10.54 19.83 -27.81
C ASP A 181 -10.44 18.55 -26.94
N PRO A 182 -11.37 17.60 -27.06
CA PRO A 182 -11.34 16.35 -26.30
C PRO A 182 -10.22 15.38 -26.78
N ARG A 183 -9.56 15.67 -27.89
CA ARG A 183 -8.42 14.89 -28.40
C ARG A 183 -7.14 15.34 -27.72
N LEU A 184 -6.77 14.66 -26.66
CA LEU A 184 -5.59 14.96 -25.87
C LEU A 184 -4.33 14.44 -26.55
N THR A 185 -3.29 15.27 -26.61
CA THR A 185 -1.93 14.89 -27.05
C THR A 185 -1.01 14.52 -25.89
N GLU A 186 -1.44 14.80 -24.68
CA GLU A 186 -0.81 14.43 -23.40
C GLU A 186 -1.88 14.27 -22.33
N ALA A 187 -1.57 13.60 -21.24
CA ALA A 187 -2.50 13.44 -20.12
C ALA A 187 -2.79 14.79 -19.46
N TYR A 188 -4.08 15.12 -19.28
CA TYR A 188 -4.51 16.30 -18.54
C TYR A 188 -4.77 15.96 -17.07
N VAL A 189 -3.84 16.36 -16.19
CA VAL A 189 -3.83 16.00 -14.77
C VAL A 189 -3.82 17.26 -13.88
N PRO A 190 -4.95 17.99 -13.75
CA PRO A 190 -5.06 19.16 -12.88
C PRO A 190 -5.03 18.76 -11.40
N MET A 191 -4.80 19.75 -10.51
CA MET A 191 -4.98 19.53 -9.07
C MET A 191 -6.45 19.21 -8.75
N LYS A 192 -6.71 18.32 -7.79
CA LYS A 192 -8.08 17.90 -7.42
C LYS A 192 -8.96 19.07 -6.94
N SER A 193 -8.35 20.12 -6.38
CA SER A 193 -9.03 21.34 -5.95
C SER A 193 -9.32 22.32 -7.09
N GLU A 194 -8.79 22.09 -8.28
CA GLU A 194 -9.01 22.93 -9.45
C GLU A 194 -10.36 22.58 -10.09
N LYS A 195 -11.09 23.62 -10.54
CA LYS A 195 -12.33 23.44 -11.28
C LYS A 195 -12.04 23.10 -12.73
N VAL A 196 -12.67 22.06 -13.21
CA VAL A 196 -12.63 21.57 -14.59
C VAL A 196 -14.03 21.26 -15.09
N THR A 197 -14.23 21.23 -16.40
CA THR A 197 -15.53 20.86 -16.99
C THR A 197 -15.59 19.36 -17.21
N TYR A 198 -16.44 18.66 -16.46
CA TYR A 198 -16.73 17.25 -16.70
C TYR A 198 -17.63 17.09 -17.92
N VAL A 199 -17.18 16.30 -18.88
CA VAL A 199 -17.94 15.96 -20.12
C VAL A 199 -18.49 14.55 -20.07
N LYS A 200 -18.00 13.72 -19.13
CA LYS A 200 -18.51 12.38 -18.80
C LYS A 200 -18.45 12.15 -17.28
N GLY A 201 -19.13 13.00 -16.53
CA GLY A 201 -19.13 12.94 -15.06
C GLY A 201 -20.36 12.24 -14.51
N PHE A 202 -20.26 11.71 -13.27
CA PHE A 202 -21.36 11.07 -12.55
C PHE A 202 -22.44 12.07 -12.06
N ALA A 203 -22.07 13.35 -11.91
CA ALA A 203 -23.03 14.43 -11.65
C ALA A 203 -23.54 15.11 -12.94
N GLY A 204 -23.24 14.52 -14.11
CA GLY A 204 -23.55 15.08 -15.43
C GLY A 204 -22.44 15.98 -15.98
N GLU A 205 -22.76 16.75 -17.01
CA GLU A 205 -21.85 17.71 -17.64
C GLU A 205 -21.85 19.02 -16.83
N VAL A 206 -20.88 19.16 -15.91
CA VAL A 206 -20.81 20.28 -14.95
C VAL A 206 -19.39 20.72 -14.69
N ASP A 207 -19.23 21.99 -14.31
CA ASP A 207 -18.00 22.50 -13.77
C ASP A 207 -17.89 22.18 -12.28
N GLN A 208 -16.90 21.35 -11.91
CA GLN A 208 -16.68 20.97 -10.52
C GLN A 208 -15.21 20.67 -10.23
N THR A 209 -14.85 20.60 -8.95
CA THR A 209 -13.52 20.17 -8.54
C THR A 209 -13.39 18.64 -8.66
N GLY A 210 -12.17 18.15 -8.73
CA GLY A 210 -11.90 16.71 -8.72
C GLY A 210 -12.38 16.05 -7.41
N ASP A 211 -12.27 16.75 -6.27
CA ASP A 211 -12.73 16.22 -4.99
C ASP A 211 -14.25 16.06 -4.96
N ASP A 212 -15.02 17.05 -5.44
CA ASP A 212 -16.49 16.95 -5.55
C ASP A 212 -16.92 15.83 -6.52
N ALA A 213 -16.20 15.68 -7.63
CA ALA A 213 -16.46 14.63 -8.62
C ALA A 213 -16.18 13.22 -8.08
N ILE A 214 -15.12 13.05 -7.28
CA ILE A 214 -14.79 11.80 -6.61
C ILE A 214 -15.94 11.40 -5.66
N ASP A 215 -16.42 12.35 -4.85
CA ASP A 215 -17.53 12.09 -3.92
C ASP A 215 -18.83 11.75 -4.67
N ALA A 216 -19.13 12.47 -5.75
CA ALA A 216 -20.30 12.16 -6.61
C ALA A 216 -20.18 10.77 -7.24
N ALA A 217 -18.98 10.39 -7.73
CA ALA A 217 -18.77 9.07 -8.31
C ALA A 217 -18.91 7.95 -7.28
N ILE A 218 -18.39 8.13 -6.06
CA ILE A 218 -18.53 7.14 -4.98
C ILE A 218 -20.03 6.98 -4.64
N ALA A 219 -20.75 8.08 -4.39
CA ALA A 219 -22.16 8.04 -4.07
C ALA A 219 -22.99 7.34 -5.17
N PHE A 220 -22.73 7.69 -6.44
CA PHE A 220 -23.41 7.06 -7.56
C PHE A 220 -23.14 5.55 -7.65
N CYS A 221 -21.90 5.12 -7.43
CA CYS A 221 -21.55 3.69 -7.45
C CYS A 221 -22.20 2.93 -6.28
N GLU A 222 -22.26 3.53 -5.08
CA GLU A 222 -22.93 2.94 -3.91
C GLU A 222 -24.44 2.79 -4.15
N GLU A 223 -25.09 3.84 -4.64
CA GLU A 223 -26.54 3.82 -4.96
C GLU A 223 -26.91 2.77 -6.02
N ASN A 224 -26.01 2.52 -6.97
CA ASN A 224 -26.22 1.52 -8.04
C ASN A 224 -25.67 0.13 -7.70
N GLY A 225 -25.13 -0.09 -6.49
CA GLY A 225 -24.63 -1.40 -6.05
C GLY A 225 -23.38 -1.88 -6.83
N VAL A 226 -22.65 -0.97 -7.44
CA VAL A 226 -21.44 -1.27 -8.22
C VAL A 226 -20.20 -1.43 -7.34
N GLY A 227 -20.14 -0.68 -6.22
CA GLY A 227 -19.01 -0.69 -5.31
C GLY A 227 -19.29 0.10 -4.05
N HIS A 228 -18.26 0.36 -3.27
CA HIS A 228 -18.37 1.12 -2.02
C HIS A 228 -17.14 2.01 -1.80
N GLY A 229 -17.38 3.13 -1.12
CA GLY A 229 -16.31 4.05 -0.70
C GLY A 229 -15.43 3.42 0.38
N VAL A 230 -14.11 3.51 0.21
CA VAL A 230 -13.13 2.98 1.15
C VAL A 230 -12.11 4.05 1.49
N THR A 231 -11.85 4.21 2.77
CA THR A 231 -10.72 5.02 3.26
C THR A 231 -9.52 4.13 3.49
N LYS A 232 -8.39 4.48 2.88
CA LYS A 232 -7.10 3.81 3.07
C LYS A 232 -6.06 4.79 3.58
N PHE A 233 -5.07 4.25 4.33
CA PHE A 233 -3.94 5.01 4.83
C PHE A 233 -2.66 4.48 4.22
N ARG A 234 -1.71 5.37 3.94
CA ARG A 234 -0.36 4.98 3.49
C ARG A 234 0.49 4.48 4.64
N LEU A 235 0.21 4.95 5.88
CA LEU A 235 0.91 4.53 7.08
C LEU A 235 0.83 3.00 7.22
N ARG A 236 1.99 2.37 7.35
CA ARG A 236 2.14 0.92 7.53
C ARG A 236 2.64 0.61 8.93
N ASP A 237 2.39 -0.60 9.38
CA ASP A 237 2.94 -1.10 10.64
C ASP A 237 4.46 -0.99 10.65
N TRP A 238 5.00 -0.63 11.79
CA TRP A 238 6.43 -0.44 11.93
C TRP A 238 7.10 -1.77 12.29
N GLY A 239 7.90 -2.30 11.36
CA GLY A 239 8.76 -3.46 11.60
C GLY A 239 9.94 -3.06 12.50
N LEU A 240 9.87 -3.44 13.77
CA LEU A 240 10.87 -3.04 14.75
C LEU A 240 12.01 -4.05 14.95
N SER A 241 11.87 -5.29 14.51
CA SER A 241 12.87 -6.35 14.67
C SER A 241 14.15 -6.06 13.90
N ARG A 242 15.30 -6.21 14.57
CA ARG A 242 16.63 -6.12 13.96
C ARG A 242 17.50 -7.30 14.37
N GLN A 243 18.07 -7.99 13.39
CA GLN A 243 18.93 -9.17 13.56
C GLN A 243 20.36 -8.71 13.83
N ARG A 244 20.61 -8.16 15.01
CA ARG A 244 21.93 -7.62 15.40
C ARG A 244 22.15 -7.76 16.91
N PHE A 245 23.42 -7.73 17.32
CA PHE A 245 23.81 -7.85 18.73
C PHE A 245 23.39 -6.67 19.61
N TRP A 246 23.51 -5.45 19.11
CA TRP A 246 23.27 -4.24 19.91
C TRP A 246 21.83 -3.72 19.75
N GLY A 247 21.38 -2.98 20.75
CA GLY A 247 20.03 -2.43 20.85
C GLY A 247 19.26 -3.02 22.03
N THR A 248 17.99 -2.67 22.17
CA THR A 248 17.12 -3.19 23.24
C THR A 248 16.58 -4.56 22.85
N PRO A 249 16.86 -5.64 23.60
CA PRO A 249 16.28 -6.96 23.34
C PRO A 249 14.75 -6.92 23.42
N ILE A 250 14.09 -7.66 22.56
CA ILE A 250 12.64 -7.80 22.57
C ILE A 250 12.27 -8.78 23.70
N PRO A 251 11.49 -8.38 24.72
CA PRO A 251 11.25 -9.18 25.91
C PRO A 251 10.15 -10.23 25.68
N VAL A 252 10.42 -11.16 24.77
CA VAL A 252 9.52 -12.27 24.40
C VAL A 252 10.26 -13.58 24.44
N VAL A 253 9.55 -14.64 24.80
CA VAL A 253 10.03 -16.02 24.88
C VAL A 253 9.18 -16.88 23.95
N HIS A 254 9.83 -17.69 23.13
CA HIS A 254 9.20 -18.67 22.25
C HIS A 254 9.16 -20.05 22.93
N CYS A 255 7.96 -20.52 23.24
CA CYS A 255 7.70 -21.80 23.88
C CYS A 255 6.95 -22.71 22.93
N GLU A 256 7.37 -23.96 22.79
CA GLU A 256 6.70 -24.94 21.90
C GLU A 256 5.23 -25.15 22.29
N THR A 257 4.90 -25.14 23.58
CA THR A 257 3.54 -25.37 24.09
C THR A 257 2.70 -24.09 24.10
N CYS A 258 3.31 -22.93 24.49
CA CYS A 258 2.57 -21.69 24.76
C CYS A 258 2.64 -20.66 23.63
N GLY A 259 3.46 -20.90 22.60
CA GLY A 259 3.75 -19.93 21.54
C GLY A 259 4.62 -18.78 22.04
N ALA A 260 4.43 -17.60 21.50
CA ALA A 260 5.11 -16.37 21.93
C ALA A 260 4.53 -15.88 23.27
N VAL A 261 5.38 -15.73 24.27
CA VAL A 261 5.02 -15.36 25.65
C VAL A 261 5.83 -14.15 26.07
N PRO A 262 5.21 -13.07 26.59
CA PRO A 262 5.95 -11.94 27.14
C PRO A 262 6.81 -12.37 28.33
N GLU A 263 8.00 -11.78 28.45
CA GLU A 263 8.84 -11.98 29.62
C GLU A 263 8.18 -11.39 30.88
N ARG A 264 8.49 -11.93 32.06
CA ARG A 264 8.00 -11.42 33.34
C ARG A 264 8.64 -10.07 33.67
N LYS A 265 7.90 -9.18 34.32
CA LYS A 265 8.41 -7.86 34.75
C LYS A 265 9.65 -7.96 35.62
N GLU A 266 9.70 -8.99 36.47
CA GLU A 266 10.80 -9.22 37.43
C GLU A 266 12.13 -9.56 36.72
N ASN A 267 12.05 -10.01 35.48
CA ASN A 267 13.20 -10.38 34.65
C ASN A 267 13.66 -9.23 33.72
N LEU A 268 13.04 -8.07 33.82
CA LEU A 268 13.41 -6.89 33.02
C LEU A 268 14.41 -6.01 33.74
N PRO A 269 15.35 -5.39 33.05
CA PRO A 269 15.59 -5.48 31.60
C PRO A 269 16.25 -6.81 31.20
N ILE A 270 16.01 -7.26 29.94
CA ILE A 270 16.77 -8.36 29.36
C ILE A 270 18.14 -7.81 28.96
N GLU A 271 19.17 -8.28 29.61
CA GLU A 271 20.55 -7.85 29.37
C GLU A 271 21.18 -8.63 28.19
N LEU A 272 21.96 -7.94 27.36
CA LEU A 272 22.71 -8.55 26.29
C LEU A 272 23.93 -9.30 26.85
N PRO A 273 24.33 -10.46 26.28
CA PRO A 273 25.52 -11.16 26.71
C PRO A 273 26.79 -10.41 26.28
N TYR A 274 27.86 -10.48 27.09
CA TYR A 274 29.15 -9.85 26.76
C TYR A 274 30.12 -10.79 26.03
N ASP A 275 29.84 -12.09 26.02
CA ASP A 275 30.68 -13.16 25.47
C ASP A 275 30.24 -13.59 24.06
N VAL A 276 29.97 -12.63 23.18
CA VAL A 276 29.62 -12.85 21.78
C VAL A 276 30.82 -12.79 20.86
N THR A 277 30.76 -13.54 19.76
CA THR A 277 31.76 -13.51 18.67
C THR A 277 31.12 -13.01 17.38
N PHE A 278 31.93 -12.32 16.55
CA PHE A 278 31.53 -11.74 15.26
C PHE A 278 32.25 -12.38 14.08
N ASP A 279 32.80 -13.56 14.26
CA ASP A 279 33.59 -14.33 13.32
C ASP A 279 32.78 -14.95 12.18
N VAL A 280 31.46 -15.07 12.36
CA VAL A 280 30.53 -15.64 11.38
C VAL A 280 29.42 -14.65 11.07
N PRO A 281 29.04 -14.46 9.79
CA PRO A 281 27.88 -13.62 9.42
C PRO A 281 26.57 -14.08 10.06
N GLY A 282 25.63 -13.14 10.26
CA GLY A 282 24.30 -13.37 10.83
C GLY A 282 24.16 -12.83 12.27
N ASN A 283 23.04 -13.11 12.90
CA ASN A 283 22.73 -12.61 14.25
C ASN A 283 23.54 -13.37 15.31
N PRO A 284 24.47 -12.70 16.06
CA PRO A 284 25.25 -13.35 17.11
C PRO A 284 24.41 -13.88 18.27
N LEU A 285 23.28 -13.23 18.58
CA LEU A 285 22.38 -13.65 19.67
C LEU A 285 21.70 -14.98 19.35
N ASP A 286 21.34 -15.22 18.08
CA ASP A 286 20.73 -16.49 17.64
C ASP A 286 21.70 -17.67 17.80
N ARG A 287 23.01 -17.41 17.64
CA ARG A 287 24.07 -18.43 17.75
C ARG A 287 24.62 -18.57 19.16
N HIS A 288 24.21 -17.70 20.10
CA HIS A 288 24.75 -17.73 21.45
C HIS A 288 24.39 -19.05 22.17
N PRO A 289 25.36 -19.78 22.73
CA PRO A 289 25.13 -21.15 23.21
C PRO A 289 24.17 -21.24 24.40
N THR A 290 24.11 -20.21 25.22
CA THR A 290 23.35 -20.23 26.50
C THR A 290 22.32 -19.11 26.62
N TRP A 291 22.61 -17.89 26.15
CA TRP A 291 21.78 -16.70 26.38
C TRP A 291 20.35 -16.84 25.86
N ARG A 292 20.18 -17.48 24.68
CA ARG A 292 18.85 -17.69 24.10
C ARG A 292 17.99 -18.70 24.86
N ASN A 293 18.61 -19.61 25.64
CA ASN A 293 17.90 -20.66 26.36
C ASN A 293 17.34 -20.11 27.68
N CYS A 294 16.08 -20.37 27.92
CA CYS A 294 15.39 -19.91 29.15
C CYS A 294 14.24 -20.84 29.51
N GLN A 295 13.54 -20.53 30.60
CA GLN A 295 12.30 -21.17 31.00
C GLN A 295 11.12 -20.33 30.53
N CYS A 296 10.07 -20.98 30.04
CA CYS A 296 8.84 -20.31 29.64
C CYS A 296 8.21 -19.56 30.84
N PRO A 297 7.96 -18.25 30.75
CA PRO A 297 7.34 -17.48 31.81
C PRO A 297 5.95 -17.95 32.22
N LYS A 298 5.24 -18.67 31.32
CA LYS A 298 3.87 -19.14 31.55
C LYS A 298 3.80 -20.56 32.08
N CYS A 299 4.52 -21.51 31.49
CA CYS A 299 4.39 -22.94 31.88
C CYS A 299 5.65 -23.54 32.54
N GLY A 300 6.77 -22.82 32.55
CA GLY A 300 8.04 -23.28 33.16
C GLY A 300 8.80 -24.32 32.30
N ALA A 301 8.33 -24.68 31.11
CA ALA A 301 9.05 -25.58 30.22
C ALA A 301 10.26 -24.88 29.59
N ASP A 302 11.21 -25.67 29.06
CA ASP A 302 12.33 -25.15 28.30
C ASP A 302 11.83 -24.36 27.10
N ALA A 303 12.44 -23.22 26.86
CA ALA A 303 12.02 -22.26 25.86
C ALA A 303 13.20 -21.43 25.35
N GLN A 304 12.98 -20.60 24.34
CA GLN A 304 14.02 -19.75 23.74
C GLN A 304 13.60 -18.29 23.77
N ARG A 305 14.52 -17.41 24.16
CA ARG A 305 14.34 -15.97 24.03
C ARG A 305 14.28 -15.56 22.57
N GLU A 306 13.54 -14.49 22.33
CA GLU A 306 13.65 -13.72 21.08
C GLU A 306 15.09 -13.21 20.95
N THR A 307 15.67 -13.39 19.78
CA THR A 307 17.06 -13.00 19.48
C THR A 307 17.18 -11.69 18.69
N ASP A 308 16.06 -11.16 18.25
CA ASP A 308 16.01 -9.83 17.63
C ASP A 308 16.08 -8.73 18.69
N THR A 309 16.71 -7.62 18.34
CA THR A 309 16.67 -6.37 19.11
C THR A 309 15.72 -5.39 18.44
N MET A 310 15.24 -4.41 19.18
CA MET A 310 14.38 -3.36 18.66
C MET A 310 15.17 -2.39 17.78
N ASP A 311 14.51 -1.81 16.79
CA ASP A 311 15.00 -0.64 16.06
C ASP A 311 15.40 0.48 17.03
N THR A 312 16.52 1.14 16.76
CA THR A 312 17.04 2.21 17.64
C THR A 312 16.11 3.39 17.80
N PHE A 313 15.16 3.59 16.89
CA PHE A 313 14.12 4.62 17.06
C PHE A 313 13.22 4.34 18.27
N VAL A 314 13.07 3.09 18.70
CA VAL A 314 12.34 2.75 19.94
C VAL A 314 13.02 3.37 21.16
N ASP A 315 14.35 3.24 21.25
CA ASP A 315 15.13 3.82 22.34
C ASP A 315 15.18 5.34 22.26
N SER A 316 15.54 5.87 21.10
CA SER A 316 15.73 7.31 20.90
C SER A 316 14.44 8.10 21.01
N SER A 317 13.30 7.50 20.79
CA SER A 317 11.99 8.16 20.91
C SER A 317 11.61 8.54 22.35
N TRP A 318 12.34 8.06 23.35
CA TRP A 318 12.10 8.38 24.76
C TRP A 318 12.86 9.61 25.27
N TYR A 319 13.79 10.17 24.51
CA TYR A 319 14.66 11.26 25.01
C TYR A 319 13.88 12.47 25.48
N TYR A 320 12.80 12.84 24.81
CA TYR A 320 11.98 14.00 25.19
C TYR A 320 11.24 13.77 26.53
N ALA A 321 10.76 12.55 26.79
CA ALA A 321 10.12 12.20 28.07
C ALA A 321 11.11 12.30 29.24
N ARG A 322 12.41 12.02 29.01
CA ARG A 322 13.47 12.13 30.00
C ARG A 322 13.63 13.54 30.55
N PHE A 323 13.38 14.57 29.73
CA PHE A 323 13.45 15.96 30.20
C PHE A 323 12.39 16.32 31.25
N THR A 324 11.27 15.59 31.29
CA THR A 324 10.23 15.78 32.32
C THR A 324 10.58 15.13 33.67
N SER A 325 11.47 14.13 33.66
CA SER A 325 11.87 13.35 34.85
C SER A 325 13.38 13.10 34.85
N PRO A 326 14.24 14.15 34.87
CA PRO A 326 15.68 14.03 34.63
C PRO A 326 16.42 13.17 35.68
N ASN A 327 15.88 13.04 36.89
CA ASN A 327 16.47 12.28 38.00
C ASN A 327 15.82 10.90 38.20
N ALA A 328 14.85 10.52 37.38
CA ALA A 328 14.20 9.21 37.53
C ALA A 328 15.15 8.06 37.19
N ALA A 329 14.98 6.92 37.88
CA ALA A 329 15.71 5.68 37.58
C ALA A 329 15.22 5.00 36.28
N THR A 330 14.01 5.33 35.83
CA THR A 330 13.36 4.89 34.58
C THR A 330 13.39 6.00 33.55
N PRO A 331 13.09 5.76 32.26
CA PRO A 331 13.03 6.79 31.23
C PRO A 331 12.12 7.98 31.60
N THR A 332 11.03 7.73 32.31
CA THR A 332 10.12 8.74 32.88
C THR A 332 9.49 8.22 34.16
N ASP A 333 9.00 9.11 35.02
CA ASP A 333 8.13 8.73 36.13
C ASP A 333 6.73 8.41 35.59
N MET A 334 6.14 7.29 36.03
CA MET A 334 4.80 6.86 35.63
C MET A 334 3.84 6.98 36.80
#